data_ebae1bfe254f3a874f9100078bde23d6
#
_entry.id   ebae1bfe254f3a874f9100078bde23d6
#
_cell.length_a   1.000
_cell.length_b   1.000
_cell.length_c   1.000
_cell.angle_alpha   90.00
_cell.angle_beta   90.00
_cell.angle_gamma   90.00
#
_symmetry.space_group_name_H-M   'P 1'
#
loop_
_entity.id
_entity.type
_entity.pdbx_description
1 polymer ?
#
loop_
_entity_poly.entity_id
_entity_poly.type
_entity_poly.pdbx_seq_one_letter_code
_entity_poly.pdbx_strand_id
1 'polypeptide(L)'
;MVEMKNPIKEADANPEINHLSLWRTDLAYFWVINCGAKLQDDMHYHENDDHIFMLLEGECTIRTPHREFVLKQFDTVLLPSGEPYQLCNTGNGRMLLLGAGNAGVNGQPRTRVPRVSSHVPVSDPIVA
;
A
#
# COMPACT_ATOMS: atom_id res chain seq x y z
N MET A 1 -2.72 -5.02 27.20
CA MET A 1 -4.12 -5.34 26.84
C MET A 1 -4.16 -5.79 25.40
N VAL A 2 -4.88 -6.86 25.12
CA VAL A 2 -5.11 -7.32 23.73
C VAL A 2 -6.22 -6.50 23.11
N GLU A 3 -6.00 -6.06 21.87
CA GLU A 3 -6.97 -5.27 21.10
C GLU A 3 -7.22 -5.96 19.76
N MET A 4 -8.34 -5.70 19.15
CA MET A 4 -8.76 -6.34 17.91
C MET A 4 -9.41 -5.33 16.97
N LYS A 5 -9.05 -5.40 15.68
CA LYS A 5 -9.70 -4.64 14.62
C LYS A 5 -9.89 -5.51 13.38
N ASN A 6 -10.96 -5.26 12.66
CA ASN A 6 -11.19 -5.88 11.35
C ASN A 6 -10.91 -4.82 10.28
N PRO A 7 -9.95 -5.04 9.38
CA PRO A 7 -9.56 -4.02 8.40
C PRO A 7 -10.68 -3.63 7.44
N ILE A 8 -11.56 -4.55 7.08
CA ILE A 8 -12.67 -4.25 6.18
C ILE A 8 -13.70 -3.37 6.89
N LYS A 9 -14.03 -3.70 8.14
CA LYS A 9 -14.97 -2.89 8.95
C LYS A 9 -14.41 -1.50 9.21
N GLU A 10 -13.12 -1.39 9.46
CA GLU A 10 -12.48 -0.09 9.67
C GLU A 10 -12.52 0.75 8.38
N ALA A 11 -12.26 0.15 7.23
CA ALA A 11 -12.35 0.84 5.94
C ALA A 11 -13.80 1.28 5.64
N ASP A 12 -14.77 0.43 5.92
CA ASP A 12 -16.20 0.75 5.72
C ASP A 12 -16.65 1.91 6.60
N ALA A 13 -16.13 1.99 7.82
CA ALA A 13 -16.45 3.06 8.76
C ALA A 13 -15.75 4.40 8.41
N ASN A 14 -14.73 4.37 7.58
CA ASN A 14 -13.92 5.51 7.20
C ASN A 14 -13.72 5.58 5.67
N PRO A 15 -14.81 5.67 4.90
CA PRO A 15 -14.73 5.52 3.44
C PRO A 15 -13.94 6.62 2.73
N GLU A 16 -13.70 7.75 3.39
CA GLU A 16 -12.98 8.89 2.84
C GLU A 16 -11.49 8.84 3.11
N ILE A 17 -11.03 7.90 3.93
CA ILE A 17 -9.63 7.79 4.31
C ILE A 17 -8.93 6.77 3.42
N ASN A 18 -8.06 7.24 2.54
CA ASN A 18 -7.34 6.38 1.60
C ASN A 18 -6.24 5.56 2.27
N HIS A 19 -5.62 6.11 3.29
CA HIS A 19 -4.54 5.46 4.04
C HIS A 19 -4.91 5.48 5.52
N LEU A 20 -5.46 4.39 6.01
CA LEU A 20 -5.97 4.26 7.36
C LEU A 20 -5.02 3.43 8.21
N SER A 21 -4.45 4.05 9.24
CA SER A 21 -3.63 3.32 10.20
C SER A 21 -4.50 2.40 11.05
N LEU A 22 -4.12 1.13 11.13
CA LEU A 22 -4.77 0.15 12.02
C LEU A 22 -4.00 0.02 13.32
N TRP A 23 -2.73 -0.32 13.23
CA TRP A 23 -1.86 -0.57 14.37
C TRP A 23 -0.49 0.04 14.15
N ARG A 24 0.02 0.67 15.18
CA ARG A 24 1.39 1.19 15.15
C ARG A 24 2.05 0.95 16.49
N THR A 25 3.19 0.28 16.45
CA THR A 25 4.04 0.03 17.61
C THR A 25 5.48 0.41 17.24
N ASP A 26 6.39 0.25 18.18
CA ASP A 26 7.81 0.47 17.91
C ASP A 26 8.40 -0.59 16.95
N LEU A 27 7.71 -1.70 16.78
CA LEU A 27 8.20 -2.83 16.01
C LEU A 27 7.48 -3.05 14.68
N ALA A 28 6.27 -2.53 14.54
CA ALA A 28 5.45 -2.84 13.37
C ALA A 28 4.42 -1.76 13.11
N TYR A 29 4.01 -1.68 11.86
CA TYR A 29 2.95 -0.81 11.42
C TYR A 29 2.03 -1.57 10.47
N PHE A 30 0.71 -1.51 10.73
CA PHE A 30 -0.34 -2.05 9.86
C PHE A 30 -1.27 -0.93 9.43
N TRP A 31 -1.62 -0.92 8.15
CA TRP A 31 -2.55 0.06 7.60
C TRP A 31 -3.41 -0.57 6.52
N VAL A 32 -4.48 0.13 6.15
CA VAL A 32 -5.32 -0.24 5.00
C VAL A 32 -5.27 0.89 3.98
N ILE A 33 -5.08 0.52 2.72
CA ILE A 33 -5.27 1.42 1.60
C ILE A 33 -6.65 1.14 1.01
N ASN A 34 -7.48 2.18 0.99
CA ASN A 34 -8.81 2.16 0.40
C ASN A 34 -8.81 3.12 -0.80
N CYS A 35 -8.83 2.57 -1.98
CA CYS A 35 -8.60 3.31 -3.20
C CYS A 35 -9.76 3.11 -4.18
N GLY A 36 -10.25 4.19 -4.75
CA GLY A 36 -11.31 4.15 -5.77
C GLY A 36 -10.85 3.53 -7.08
N ALA A 37 -11.82 3.14 -7.90
CA ALA A 37 -11.56 2.47 -9.16
C ALA A 37 -10.69 3.31 -10.10
N LYS A 38 -9.75 2.66 -10.78
CA LYS A 38 -8.86 3.26 -11.79
C LYS A 38 -7.90 4.33 -11.27
N LEU A 39 -7.76 4.47 -9.95
CA LEU A 39 -6.79 5.38 -9.36
C LEU A 39 -5.47 4.68 -9.08
N GLN A 40 -4.42 5.46 -8.93
CA GLN A 40 -3.08 4.94 -8.65
C GLN A 40 -2.24 6.00 -7.96
N ASP A 41 -1.21 5.57 -7.26
CA ASP A 41 -0.21 6.47 -6.68
C ASP A 41 0.94 6.73 -7.67
N ASP A 42 1.91 7.51 -7.24
CA ASP A 42 3.13 7.71 -8.00
C ASP A 42 4.12 6.57 -7.76
N MET A 43 4.96 6.28 -8.75
CA MET A 43 6.09 5.38 -8.56
C MET A 43 7.03 5.97 -7.52
N HIS A 44 7.29 5.23 -6.45
CA HIS A 44 8.13 5.67 -5.33
C HIS A 44 8.80 4.48 -4.66
N TYR A 45 9.70 4.75 -3.74
CA TYR A 45 10.30 3.73 -2.91
C TYR A 45 10.45 4.23 -1.47
N HIS A 46 10.65 3.29 -0.56
CA HIS A 46 10.91 3.58 0.86
C HIS A 46 12.28 3.05 1.23
N GLU A 47 13.03 3.82 1.98
CA GLU A 47 14.29 3.37 2.53
C GLU A 47 14.08 2.87 3.95
N ASN A 48 14.81 1.82 4.33
CA ASN A 48 14.78 1.23 5.68
C ASN A 48 13.39 0.72 6.09
N ASP A 49 12.57 0.34 5.12
CA ASP A 49 11.19 -0.09 5.37
C ASP A 49 10.77 -1.10 4.31
N ASP A 50 10.64 -2.35 4.70
CA ASP A 50 10.06 -3.37 3.85
C ASP A 50 8.55 -3.28 3.96
N HIS A 51 7.87 -3.31 2.82
CA HIS A 51 6.41 -3.32 2.80
C HIS A 51 5.89 -4.67 2.32
N ILE A 52 4.86 -5.16 2.99
CA ILE A 52 4.12 -6.35 2.59
C ILE A 52 2.68 -5.92 2.40
N PHE A 53 2.07 -6.32 1.28
CA PHE A 53 0.66 -6.07 1.04
C PHE A 53 -0.09 -7.36 0.82
N MET A 54 -1.33 -7.40 1.28
CA MET A 54 -2.31 -8.42 0.94
C MET A 54 -3.52 -7.74 0.34
N LEU A 55 -3.99 -8.20 -0.80
CA LEU A 55 -5.23 -7.71 -1.38
C LEU A 55 -6.42 -8.32 -0.66
N LEU A 56 -7.24 -7.45 -0.05
CA LEU A 56 -8.45 -7.88 0.67
C LEU A 56 -9.69 -7.85 -0.22
N GLU A 57 -9.77 -6.90 -1.15
CA GLU A 57 -10.93 -6.71 -2.01
C GLU A 57 -10.51 -6.00 -3.29
N GLY A 58 -11.14 -6.35 -4.39
CA GLY A 58 -10.93 -5.72 -5.69
C GLY A 58 -9.77 -6.31 -6.48
N GLU A 59 -9.10 -5.48 -7.25
CA GLU A 59 -7.92 -5.86 -8.04
C GLU A 59 -6.84 -4.82 -7.88
N CYS A 60 -5.62 -5.28 -7.75
CA CYS A 60 -4.45 -4.41 -7.65
C CYS A 60 -3.40 -4.86 -8.64
N THR A 61 -2.89 -3.93 -9.44
CA THR A 61 -1.68 -4.14 -10.22
C THR A 61 -0.56 -3.36 -9.58
N ILE A 62 0.51 -4.05 -9.21
CA ILE A 62 1.72 -3.41 -8.71
C ILE A 62 2.70 -3.32 -9.86
N ARG A 63 3.12 -2.10 -10.16
CA ARG A 63 4.08 -1.82 -11.21
C ARG A 63 5.43 -1.49 -10.61
N THR A 64 6.47 -2.09 -11.18
CA THR A 64 7.85 -1.72 -10.91
C THR A 64 8.46 -1.21 -12.22
N PRO A 65 9.67 -0.64 -12.21
CA PRO A 65 10.32 -0.22 -13.46
C PRO A 65 10.54 -1.34 -14.47
N HIS A 66 10.47 -2.60 -14.04
CA HIS A 66 10.82 -3.75 -14.88
C HIS A 66 9.65 -4.67 -15.20
N ARG A 67 8.60 -4.69 -14.38
CA ARG A 67 7.51 -5.65 -14.56
C ARG A 67 6.27 -5.25 -13.78
N GLU A 68 5.16 -5.94 -14.06
CA GLU A 68 3.90 -5.78 -13.37
C GLU A 68 3.50 -7.07 -12.67
N PHE A 69 2.78 -6.92 -11.57
CA PHE A 69 2.19 -8.03 -10.81
C PHE A 69 0.73 -7.73 -10.61
N VAL A 70 -0.15 -8.63 -11.04
CA VAL A 70 -1.59 -8.50 -10.79
C VAL A 70 -1.93 -9.35 -9.57
N LEU A 71 -2.43 -8.69 -8.52
CA LEU A 71 -2.86 -9.35 -7.30
C LEU A 71 -4.35 -9.63 -7.38
N LYS A 72 -4.71 -10.84 -7.00
CA LYS A 72 -6.10 -11.24 -6.76
C LYS A 72 -6.34 -11.33 -5.26
N GLN A 73 -7.60 -11.50 -4.87
CA GLN A 73 -7.96 -11.55 -3.45
C GLN A 73 -7.07 -12.52 -2.66
N PHE A 74 -6.53 -12.02 -1.58
CA PHE A 74 -5.63 -12.71 -0.64
C PHE A 74 -4.23 -13.03 -1.17
N ASP A 75 -3.88 -12.60 -2.36
CA ASP A 75 -2.49 -12.63 -2.79
C ASP A 75 -1.67 -11.64 -1.97
N THR A 76 -0.43 -12.00 -1.70
CA THR A 76 0.51 -11.15 -0.98
C THR A 76 1.71 -10.81 -1.84
N VAL A 77 2.31 -9.67 -1.57
CA VAL A 77 3.52 -9.22 -2.26
C VAL A 77 4.47 -8.59 -1.24
N LEU A 78 5.75 -8.86 -1.40
CA LEU A 78 6.83 -8.23 -0.65
C LEU A 78 7.51 -7.19 -1.54
N LEU A 79 7.58 -5.97 -1.02
CA LEU A 79 8.29 -4.87 -1.64
C LEU A 79 9.45 -4.50 -0.72
N PRO A 80 10.66 -5.01 -1.00
CA PRO A 80 11.82 -4.75 -0.16
C PRO A 80 12.18 -3.27 -0.12
N SER A 81 12.82 -2.86 0.96
CA SER A 81 13.39 -1.53 1.10
C SER A 81 14.17 -1.13 -0.14
N GLY A 82 13.95 0.07 -0.63
CA GLY A 82 14.62 0.61 -1.81
C GLY A 82 14.03 0.19 -3.16
N GLU A 83 13.06 -0.73 -3.18
CA GLU A 83 12.44 -1.19 -4.43
C GLU A 83 11.37 -0.21 -4.90
N PRO A 84 11.53 0.41 -6.07
CA PRO A 84 10.51 1.30 -6.61
C PRO A 84 9.25 0.54 -7.00
N TYR A 85 8.09 1.11 -6.68
CA TYR A 85 6.82 0.52 -7.05
C TYR A 85 5.70 1.56 -7.14
N GLN A 86 4.62 1.17 -7.81
CA GLN A 86 3.40 1.95 -7.95
C GLN A 86 2.22 1.01 -7.69
N LEU A 87 1.29 1.45 -6.87
CA LEU A 87 0.05 0.74 -6.60
C LEU A 87 -1.05 1.25 -7.52
N CYS A 88 -1.68 0.37 -8.25
CA CYS A 88 -2.72 0.74 -9.21
C CYS A 88 -3.99 -0.06 -8.95
N ASN A 89 -5.11 0.64 -8.79
CA ASN A 89 -6.41 -0.01 -8.82
C ASN A 89 -6.83 -0.21 -10.27
N THR A 90 -6.67 -1.40 -10.78
CA THR A 90 -7.03 -1.76 -12.15
C THR A 90 -8.41 -2.42 -12.25
N GLY A 91 -9.13 -2.52 -11.15
CA GLY A 91 -10.48 -3.06 -11.12
C GLY A 91 -11.56 -2.01 -11.38
N ASN A 92 -12.81 -2.44 -11.25
CA ASN A 92 -13.98 -1.60 -11.46
C ASN A 92 -14.64 -1.11 -10.18
N GLY A 93 -14.18 -1.60 -9.04
CA GLY A 93 -14.64 -1.22 -7.70
C GLY A 93 -13.48 -0.72 -6.85
N ARG A 94 -13.74 -0.56 -5.56
CA ARG A 94 -12.68 -0.16 -4.64
C ARG A 94 -11.62 -1.25 -4.52
N MET A 95 -10.40 -0.83 -4.24
CA MET A 95 -9.28 -1.70 -3.92
C MET A 95 -8.96 -1.54 -2.43
N LEU A 96 -9.00 -2.64 -1.69
CA LEU A 96 -8.55 -2.66 -0.30
C LEU A 96 -7.28 -3.48 -0.20
N LEU A 97 -6.19 -2.83 0.23
CA LEU A 97 -4.92 -3.47 0.52
C LEU A 97 -4.62 -3.37 2.01
N LEU A 98 -4.29 -4.50 2.60
CA LEU A 98 -3.72 -4.52 3.95
C LEU A 98 -2.21 -4.40 3.81
N GLY A 99 -1.64 -3.38 4.43
CA GLY A 99 -0.20 -3.13 4.40
C GLY A 99 0.46 -3.40 5.74
N ALA A 100 1.68 -3.87 5.70
CA ALA A 100 2.53 -4.05 6.87
C ALA A 100 3.93 -3.52 6.57
N GLY A 101 4.55 -2.89 7.57
CA GLY A 101 5.90 -2.37 7.44
C GLY A 101 6.54 -2.15 8.80
N ASN A 102 7.82 -1.73 8.77
CA ASN A 102 8.60 -1.48 9.99
C ASN A 102 8.28 -0.13 10.62
N ALA A 103 7.91 0.84 9.80
CA ALA A 103 7.47 2.17 10.23
C ALA A 103 8.41 2.88 11.20
N GLY A 104 9.70 2.78 10.99
CA GLY A 104 10.68 3.41 11.87
C GLY A 104 11.05 2.54 13.07
N VAL A 105 11.11 1.24 12.88
CA VAL A 105 11.60 0.29 13.88
C VAL A 105 12.93 0.76 14.46
N ASN A 106 13.12 0.57 15.76
CA ASN A 106 14.31 1.00 16.51
C ASN A 106 14.55 2.52 16.45
N GLY A 107 13.48 3.30 16.36
CA GLY A 107 13.60 4.75 16.33
C GLY A 107 14.09 5.33 15.02
N GLN A 108 14.30 4.53 14.00
CA GLN A 108 14.67 5.01 12.68
C GLN A 108 13.46 5.69 12.02
N PRO A 109 13.59 6.91 11.52
CA PRO A 109 12.48 7.54 10.82
C PRO A 109 12.18 6.79 9.54
N ARG A 110 10.90 6.65 9.26
CA ARG A 110 10.44 6.11 7.99
C ARG A 110 10.70 7.14 6.90
N THR A 111 11.55 6.79 5.95
CA THR A 111 11.90 7.67 4.85
C THR A 111 11.10 7.30 3.62
N ARG A 112 10.20 8.17 3.21
CA ARG A 112 9.56 8.10 1.90
C ARG A 112 10.33 9.03 0.97
N VAL A 113 10.88 8.45 -0.09
CA VAL A 113 11.62 9.25 -1.07
C VAL A 113 10.74 9.66 -2.23
N PRO A 114 11.11 10.72 -2.95
CA PRO A 114 10.33 11.23 -4.07
C PRO A 114 10.21 10.25 -5.22
N ARG A 115 9.40 10.62 -6.17
CA ARG A 115 9.15 9.88 -7.40
C ARG A 115 10.41 9.40 -8.07
N VAL A 116 10.29 8.21 -8.67
CA VAL A 116 11.34 7.60 -9.48
C VAL A 116 10.87 7.62 -10.93
N SER A 117 11.79 7.86 -11.85
CA SER A 117 11.49 7.70 -13.27
C SER A 117 11.07 6.27 -13.56
N SER A 118 10.03 6.11 -14.36
CA SER A 118 9.43 4.81 -14.64
C SER A 118 9.27 4.60 -16.13
N HIS A 119 9.43 3.36 -16.57
CA HIS A 119 9.09 2.95 -17.93
C HIS A 119 7.60 2.69 -18.09
N VAL A 120 6.87 2.61 -16.99
CA VAL A 120 5.44 2.36 -16.99
C VAL A 120 4.70 3.67 -17.10
N PRO A 121 3.80 3.84 -18.09
CA PRO A 121 2.99 5.03 -18.18
C PRO A 121 2.20 5.24 -16.89
N VAL A 122 2.22 6.47 -16.41
CA VAL A 122 1.52 6.86 -15.19
C VAL A 122 0.27 7.61 -15.61
N SER A 123 -0.90 7.11 -15.21
CA SER A 123 -2.15 7.85 -15.34
C SER A 123 -2.32 8.74 -14.09
N ASP A 124 -3.52 9.25 -13.87
CA ASP A 124 -3.75 10.17 -12.75
C ASP A 124 -3.38 9.51 -11.42
N PRO A 125 -2.59 10.21 -10.58
CA PRO A 125 -2.20 9.64 -9.30
C PRO A 125 -3.39 9.50 -8.35
N ILE A 126 -3.31 8.53 -7.46
CA ILE A 126 -4.22 8.41 -6.34
C ILE A 126 -3.91 9.56 -5.39
N VAL A 127 -4.94 10.24 -4.95
CA VAL A 127 -4.85 11.17 -3.84
C VAL A 127 -4.94 10.33 -2.56
N ALA A 128 -3.80 9.98 -2.04
CA ALA A 128 -3.73 9.15 -0.85
C ALA A 128 -3.39 9.97 0.38
#